data_00c4c69f020103f94aa23d8828598522
#
_entry.id   00c4c69f020103f94aa23d8828598522
#
_cell.length_a   1.000
_cell.length_b   1.000
_cell.length_c   1.000
_cell.angle_alpha   90.00
_cell.angle_beta   90.00
_cell.angle_gamma   90.00
#
_symmetry.space_group_name_H-M   'P 1'
#
loop_
_entity.id
_entity.type
_entity.pdbx_description
1 polymer ?
#
loop_
_entity_poly.entity_id
_entity_poly.type
_entity_poly.pdbx_seq_one_letter_code
_entity_poly.pdbx_strand_id
1 'polypeptide(L)'
;MVNVPHSLRLAVACEPAADLTAAADLAATLNAPLIDCAPAKADFTHLLVVTAERLELRETRTDAPGPVYADFITGAVAHRYRFGGGRSQPLARAVGLKRGATPTVVDATAGLGRDAFVLAGLGCAVRLIERSPVIAALLRDGLRRAATDPDVGPWLTERCN
;
A
#
# COMPACT_ATOMS: atom_id res chain seq x y z
N MET A 1 29.67 -9.37 19.44
CA MET A 1 28.88 -8.12 19.45
C MET A 1 27.49 -8.49 19.00
N VAL A 2 26.51 -8.44 19.89
CA VAL A 2 25.10 -8.68 19.54
C VAL A 2 24.63 -7.46 18.77
N ASN A 3 24.28 -7.67 17.50
CA ASN A 3 23.71 -6.62 16.67
C ASN A 3 22.30 -6.30 17.22
N VAL A 4 22.19 -5.23 18.01
CA VAL A 4 20.90 -4.73 18.48
C VAL A 4 20.14 -4.29 17.23
N PRO A 5 18.96 -4.84 16.94
CA PRO A 5 18.21 -4.39 15.78
C PRO A 5 17.95 -2.90 15.94
N HIS A 6 18.40 -2.09 14.98
CA HIS A 6 18.15 -0.66 14.96
C HIS A 6 16.63 -0.47 15.08
N SER A 7 16.18 0.11 16.18
CA SER A 7 14.77 0.46 16.36
C SER A 7 14.32 1.29 15.13
N LEU A 8 13.21 0.90 14.56
CA LEU A 8 12.61 1.64 13.43
C LEU A 8 12.39 3.09 13.86
N ARG A 9 13.13 4.02 13.26
CA ARG A 9 12.97 5.46 13.46
C ARG A 9 12.36 6.01 12.18
N LEU A 10 11.07 6.37 12.25
CA LEU A 10 10.27 6.85 11.14
C LEU A 10 10.07 8.36 11.24
N ALA A 11 10.14 9.05 10.11
CA ALA A 11 9.61 10.40 9.95
C ALA A 11 8.71 10.46 8.71
N VAL A 12 7.83 11.45 8.67
CA VAL A 12 7.11 11.85 7.47
C VAL A 12 7.87 12.98 6.80
N ALA A 13 7.99 12.93 5.48
CA ALA A 13 8.60 13.97 4.68
C ALA A 13 7.67 14.36 3.53
N CYS A 14 7.78 15.60 3.05
CA CYS A 14 6.99 16.13 1.96
C CYS A 14 7.91 16.66 0.86
N GLU A 15 7.69 16.22 -0.39
CA GLU A 15 8.38 16.82 -1.53
C GLU A 15 7.82 18.22 -1.85
N PRO A 16 8.63 19.13 -2.43
CA PRO A 16 8.22 20.52 -2.62
C PRO A 16 6.93 20.73 -3.45
N ALA A 17 6.62 19.78 -4.35
CA ALA A 17 5.43 19.85 -5.20
C ALA A 17 4.23 19.04 -4.63
N ALA A 18 4.38 18.45 -3.44
CA ALA A 18 3.38 17.59 -2.83
C ALA A 18 2.47 18.36 -1.84
N ASP A 19 1.42 17.71 -1.38
CA ASP A 19 0.46 18.28 -0.43
C ASP A 19 1.03 18.25 1.00
N LEU A 20 1.50 19.42 1.46
CA LEU A 20 2.04 19.58 2.80
C LEU A 20 0.97 19.36 3.89
N THR A 21 -0.30 19.67 3.62
CA THR A 21 -1.39 19.44 4.57
C THR A 21 -1.60 17.95 4.78
N ALA A 22 -1.65 17.17 3.69
CA ALA A 22 -1.74 15.72 3.77
C ALA A 22 -0.54 15.11 4.50
N ALA A 23 0.67 15.64 4.32
CA ALA A 23 1.85 15.20 5.04
C ALA A 23 1.77 15.48 6.55
N ALA A 24 1.26 16.66 6.94
CA ALA A 24 1.07 17.03 8.33
C ALA A 24 0.02 16.14 9.02
N ASP A 25 -1.11 15.90 8.38
CA ASP A 25 -2.17 15.02 8.89
C ASP A 25 -1.67 13.57 9.05
N LEU A 26 -0.87 13.10 8.10
CA LEU A 26 -0.24 11.78 8.17
C LEU A 26 0.75 11.69 9.32
N ALA A 27 1.60 12.69 9.51
CA ALA A 27 2.56 12.77 10.60
C ALA A 27 1.84 12.75 11.96
N ALA A 28 0.78 13.52 12.12
CA ALA A 28 -0.05 13.52 13.32
C ALA A 28 -0.71 12.15 13.58
N THR A 29 -1.27 11.53 12.53
CA THR A 29 -1.93 10.21 12.62
C THR A 29 -0.96 9.12 13.06
N LEU A 30 0.29 9.18 12.57
CA LEU A 30 1.34 8.19 12.88
C LEU A 30 2.13 8.53 14.15
N ASN A 31 1.86 9.67 14.78
CA ASN A 31 2.67 10.22 15.86
C ASN A 31 4.17 10.25 15.49
N ALA A 32 4.47 10.68 14.28
CA ALA A 32 5.81 10.78 13.71
C ALA A 32 6.16 12.24 13.42
N PRO A 33 7.44 12.65 13.50
CA PRO A 33 7.85 13.99 13.14
C PRO A 33 7.66 14.24 11.64
N LEU A 34 7.21 15.43 11.30
CA LEU A 34 7.26 15.96 9.92
C LEU A 34 8.59 16.67 9.73
N ILE A 35 9.32 16.32 8.69
CA ILE A 35 10.64 16.88 8.38
C ILE A 35 10.73 17.32 6.91
N ASP A 36 11.67 18.22 6.64
CA ASP A 36 12.03 18.57 5.27
C ASP A 36 12.77 17.42 4.58
N CYS A 37 12.54 17.22 3.29
CA CYS A 37 13.12 16.10 2.53
C CYS A 37 14.65 16.10 2.46
N ALA A 38 15.33 17.21 2.78
CA ALA A 38 16.74 17.37 2.42
C ALA A 38 17.80 16.93 3.45
N PRO A 39 17.92 17.39 4.71
CA PRO A 39 19.11 17.06 5.49
C PRO A 39 18.97 16.08 6.65
N ALA A 40 17.80 15.77 7.12
CA ALA A 40 17.61 14.99 8.37
C ALA A 40 17.68 13.45 8.19
N LYS A 41 18.22 12.96 7.08
CA LYS A 41 18.31 11.52 6.80
C LYS A 41 19.10 10.72 7.85
N ALA A 42 20.05 11.34 8.53
CA ALA A 42 20.94 10.64 9.48
C ALA A 42 20.22 10.16 10.77
N ASP A 43 19.11 10.83 11.14
CA ASP A 43 18.40 10.54 12.39
C ASP A 43 17.29 9.51 12.26
N PHE A 44 16.89 9.17 11.03
CA PHE A 44 15.81 8.25 10.74
C PHE A 44 16.28 7.07 9.90
N THR A 45 15.71 5.91 10.14
CA THR A 45 15.98 4.70 9.32
C THR A 45 15.06 4.63 8.10
N HIS A 46 13.87 5.23 8.19
CA HIS A 46 12.87 5.23 7.13
C HIS A 46 12.16 6.58 7.07
N LEU A 47 11.80 6.98 5.87
CA LEU A 47 10.94 8.13 5.60
C LEU A 47 9.68 7.68 4.88
N LEU A 48 8.54 8.15 5.38
CA LEU A 48 7.27 8.05 4.66
C LEU A 48 7.10 9.36 3.89
N VAL A 49 7.32 9.31 2.59
CA VAL A 49 7.45 10.50 1.73
C VAL A 49 6.16 10.72 0.95
N VAL A 50 5.54 11.87 1.18
CA VAL A 50 4.43 12.36 0.34
C VAL A 50 5.04 13.00 -0.89
N THR A 51 4.78 12.43 -2.06
CA THR A 51 5.20 12.98 -3.36
C THR A 51 4.00 13.57 -4.09
N ALA A 52 4.22 14.25 -5.21
CA ALA A 52 3.13 14.75 -6.04
C ALA A 52 2.24 13.61 -6.63
N GLU A 53 2.78 12.40 -6.74
CA GLU A 53 2.11 11.28 -7.38
C GLU A 53 1.52 10.27 -6.39
N ARG A 54 2.23 10.00 -5.27
CA ARG A 54 1.90 8.91 -4.35
C ARG A 54 2.62 9.00 -3.01
N LEU A 55 2.22 8.13 -2.09
CA LEU A 55 2.92 7.92 -0.82
C LEU A 55 3.96 6.80 -0.99
N GLU A 56 5.19 7.04 -0.50
CA GLU A 56 6.32 6.11 -0.59
C GLU A 56 7.00 5.89 0.75
N LEU A 57 7.35 4.66 1.07
CA LEU A 57 8.26 4.34 2.18
C LEU A 57 9.66 4.16 1.61
N ARG A 58 10.61 4.97 2.07
CA ARG A 58 12.01 4.98 1.63
C ARG A 58 12.94 4.68 2.80
N GLU A 59 13.88 3.76 2.65
CA GLU A 59 15.01 3.63 3.58
C GLU A 59 16.00 4.78 3.37
N THR A 60 16.70 5.19 4.45
CA THR A 60 17.62 6.34 4.39
C THR A 60 19.08 5.97 4.14
N ARG A 61 19.42 4.68 4.23
CA ARG A 61 20.79 4.22 3.98
C ARG A 61 21.22 4.42 2.52
N THR A 62 22.51 4.54 2.26
CA THR A 62 23.05 4.88 0.93
C THR A 62 22.78 3.81 -0.11
N ASP A 63 22.77 2.53 0.28
CA ASP A 63 22.55 1.36 -0.57
C ASP A 63 21.11 0.81 -0.44
N ALA A 64 20.16 1.66 -0.04
CA ALA A 64 18.77 1.28 0.13
C ALA A 64 18.15 0.76 -1.17
N PRO A 65 17.24 -0.23 -1.08
CA PRO A 65 16.41 -0.61 -2.23
C PRO A 65 15.52 0.56 -2.66
N GLY A 66 14.88 0.43 -3.81
CA GLY A 66 13.91 1.41 -4.28
C GLY A 66 12.72 1.57 -3.32
N PRO A 67 11.95 2.64 -3.49
CA PRO A 67 10.82 2.95 -2.61
C PRO A 67 9.76 1.86 -2.63
N VAL A 68 9.11 1.66 -1.48
CA VAL A 68 7.95 0.77 -1.33
C VAL A 68 6.68 1.60 -1.38
N TYR A 69 5.75 1.21 -2.25
CA TYR A 69 4.43 1.85 -2.41
C TYR A 69 3.39 0.83 -2.89
N ALA A 70 2.11 1.13 -2.72
CA ALA A 70 1.03 0.34 -3.30
C ALA A 70 0.70 0.87 -4.70
N ASP A 71 0.62 -0.04 -5.69
CA ASP A 71 0.19 0.29 -7.05
C ASP A 71 -0.68 -0.84 -7.59
N PHE A 72 -1.90 -0.48 -8.02
CA PHE A 72 -2.90 -1.40 -8.51
C PHE A 72 -3.19 -1.24 -10.02
N ILE A 73 -2.71 -0.14 -10.61
CA ILE A 73 -3.03 0.22 -12.00
C ILE A 73 -1.92 -0.21 -12.94
N THR A 74 -0.67 -0.16 -12.47
CA THR A 74 0.51 -0.53 -13.25
C THR A 74 1.28 -1.70 -12.60
N GLY A 75 2.31 -2.18 -13.27
CA GLY A 75 3.25 -3.16 -12.72
C GLY A 75 2.66 -4.57 -12.50
N ALA A 76 3.25 -5.30 -11.55
CA ALA A 76 3.02 -6.73 -11.36
C ALA A 76 1.60 -7.08 -10.89
N VAL A 77 0.96 -6.21 -10.09
CA VAL A 77 -0.39 -6.45 -9.56
C VAL A 77 -1.42 -6.33 -10.67
N ALA A 78 -1.34 -5.27 -11.47
CA ALA A 78 -2.21 -5.08 -12.62
C ALA A 78 -2.03 -6.19 -13.66
N HIS A 79 -0.78 -6.60 -13.90
CA HIS A 79 -0.48 -7.73 -14.79
C HIS A 79 -1.09 -9.03 -14.27
N ARG A 80 -0.94 -9.33 -12.97
CA ARG A 80 -1.53 -10.53 -12.36
C ARG A 80 -3.06 -10.51 -12.43
N TYR A 81 -3.68 -9.38 -12.23
CA TYR A 81 -5.13 -9.23 -12.37
C TYR A 81 -5.59 -9.53 -13.80
N ARG A 82 -4.91 -8.96 -14.80
CA ARG A 82 -5.28 -9.10 -16.21
C ARG A 82 -4.94 -10.47 -16.80
N PHE A 83 -3.81 -11.07 -16.40
CA PHE A 83 -3.22 -12.24 -17.05
C PHE A 83 -2.95 -13.41 -16.11
N GLY A 84 -3.25 -13.31 -14.81
CA GLY A 84 -2.89 -14.30 -13.78
C GLY A 84 -3.76 -15.57 -13.72
N GLY A 85 -4.52 -15.88 -14.75
CA GLY A 85 -5.30 -17.12 -14.82
C GLY A 85 -6.70 -17.03 -14.21
N GLY A 86 -7.17 -15.84 -13.84
CA GLY A 86 -8.53 -15.61 -13.39
C GLY A 86 -8.93 -16.48 -12.18
N ARG A 87 -10.12 -17.09 -12.22
CA ARG A 87 -10.65 -17.94 -11.15
C ARG A 87 -9.91 -19.26 -10.96
N SER A 88 -9.04 -19.68 -11.89
CA SER A 88 -8.26 -20.90 -11.80
C SER A 88 -6.96 -20.76 -11.00
N GLN A 89 -6.55 -19.54 -10.68
CA GLN A 89 -5.33 -19.30 -9.91
C GLN A 89 -5.40 -19.89 -8.48
N PRO A 90 -4.26 -20.28 -7.88
CA PRO A 90 -4.23 -20.90 -6.55
C PRO A 90 -4.92 -20.07 -5.46
N LEU A 91 -4.74 -18.76 -5.47
CA LEU A 91 -5.37 -17.83 -4.52
C LEU A 91 -6.90 -17.93 -4.59
N ALA A 92 -7.48 -17.88 -5.78
CA ALA A 92 -8.93 -17.94 -5.97
C ALA A 92 -9.50 -19.29 -5.47
N ARG A 93 -8.77 -20.38 -5.73
CA ARG A 93 -9.16 -21.71 -5.24
C ARG A 93 -9.08 -21.82 -3.72
N ALA A 94 -8.03 -21.22 -3.11
CA ALA A 94 -7.81 -21.25 -1.66
C ALA A 94 -8.96 -20.58 -0.87
N VAL A 95 -9.52 -19.48 -1.40
CA VAL A 95 -10.66 -18.80 -0.78
C VAL A 95 -12.02 -19.40 -1.18
N GLY A 96 -12.03 -20.51 -1.92
CA GLY A 96 -13.27 -21.19 -2.33
C GLY A 96 -14.03 -20.52 -3.48
N LEU A 97 -13.36 -19.69 -4.28
CA LEU A 97 -13.94 -19.04 -5.45
C LEU A 97 -14.21 -20.09 -6.54
N LYS A 98 -15.44 -20.55 -6.61
CA LYS A 98 -15.88 -21.57 -7.58
C LYS A 98 -16.82 -20.94 -8.62
N ARG A 99 -17.17 -21.72 -9.66
CA ARG A 99 -18.17 -21.32 -10.66
C ARG A 99 -19.51 -21.06 -9.97
N GLY A 100 -20.04 -19.84 -10.10
CA GLY A 100 -21.31 -19.44 -9.46
C GLY A 100 -21.23 -18.98 -8.01
N ALA A 101 -20.03 -18.97 -7.38
CA ALA A 101 -19.86 -18.48 -6.01
C ALA A 101 -18.79 -17.38 -5.95
N THR A 102 -19.11 -16.27 -5.28
CA THR A 102 -18.18 -15.19 -4.96
C THR A 102 -18.20 -14.95 -3.46
N PRO A 103 -17.30 -15.56 -2.68
CA PRO A 103 -17.29 -15.42 -1.24
C PRO A 103 -16.93 -14.00 -0.81
N THR A 104 -17.41 -13.61 0.37
CA THR A 104 -16.82 -12.49 1.11
C THR A 104 -15.54 -12.98 1.77
N VAL A 105 -14.47 -12.21 1.63
CA VAL A 105 -13.13 -12.56 2.14
C VAL A 105 -12.68 -11.50 3.15
N VAL A 106 -12.09 -11.94 4.25
CA VAL A 106 -11.34 -11.08 5.15
C VAL A 106 -9.86 -11.38 4.96
N ASP A 107 -9.12 -10.39 4.46
CA ASP A 107 -7.65 -10.45 4.41
C ASP A 107 -7.12 -9.82 5.71
N ALA A 108 -6.76 -10.68 6.67
CA ALA A 108 -6.29 -10.27 7.99
C ALA A 108 -4.82 -9.82 8.02
N THR A 109 -4.12 -9.90 6.89
CA THR A 109 -2.72 -9.53 6.70
C THR A 109 -2.52 -8.79 5.38
N ALA A 110 -3.34 -7.77 5.16
CA ALA A 110 -3.51 -7.15 3.84
C ALA A 110 -2.20 -6.62 3.22
N GLY A 111 -1.25 -6.17 4.03
CA GLY A 111 0.00 -5.61 3.54
C GLY A 111 -0.26 -4.48 2.53
N LEU A 112 0.30 -4.60 1.34
CA LEU A 112 0.05 -3.66 0.23
C LEU A 112 -1.19 -4.01 -0.61
N GLY A 113 -2.06 -4.93 -0.16
CA GLY A 113 -3.34 -5.24 -0.78
C GLY A 113 -3.30 -6.04 -2.08
N ARG A 114 -2.17 -6.66 -2.42
CA ARG A 114 -1.97 -7.31 -3.72
C ARG A 114 -2.92 -8.47 -3.97
N ASP A 115 -3.13 -9.33 -2.98
CA ASP A 115 -4.02 -10.47 -3.10
C ASP A 115 -5.49 -10.05 -3.02
N ALA A 116 -5.79 -9.13 -2.11
CA ALA A 116 -7.13 -8.53 -1.97
C ALA A 116 -7.61 -7.87 -3.26
N PHE A 117 -6.75 -7.10 -3.93
CA PHE A 117 -7.06 -6.47 -5.22
C PHE A 117 -7.44 -7.52 -6.29
N VAL A 118 -6.65 -8.60 -6.40
CA VAL A 118 -6.94 -9.67 -7.34
C VAL A 118 -8.27 -10.36 -7.02
N LEU A 119 -8.56 -10.65 -5.75
CA LEU A 119 -9.82 -11.26 -5.32
C LEU A 119 -11.02 -10.37 -5.58
N ALA A 120 -10.90 -9.06 -5.31
CA ALA A 120 -11.95 -8.09 -5.58
C ALA A 120 -12.22 -7.96 -7.09
N GLY A 121 -11.18 -7.96 -7.92
CA GLY A 121 -11.29 -7.98 -9.37
C GLY A 121 -11.95 -9.25 -9.92
N LEU A 122 -11.85 -10.37 -9.19
CA LEU A 122 -12.55 -11.62 -9.50
C LEU A 122 -14.01 -11.65 -8.98
N GLY A 123 -14.45 -10.59 -8.31
CA GLY A 123 -15.83 -10.39 -7.86
C GLY A 123 -16.05 -10.61 -6.36
N CYS A 124 -15.03 -10.93 -5.57
CA CYS A 124 -15.17 -11.06 -4.12
C CYS A 124 -15.36 -9.70 -3.45
N ALA A 125 -16.21 -9.63 -2.43
CA ALA A 125 -16.17 -8.54 -1.46
C ALA A 125 -15.00 -8.83 -0.49
N VAL A 126 -14.05 -7.89 -0.35
CA VAL A 126 -12.84 -8.10 0.44
C VAL A 126 -12.73 -7.02 1.51
N ARG A 127 -12.64 -7.45 2.77
CA ARG A 127 -12.30 -6.58 3.89
C ARG A 127 -10.81 -6.72 4.20
N LEU A 128 -10.12 -5.58 4.27
CA LEU A 128 -8.68 -5.52 4.51
C LEU A 128 -8.40 -5.16 5.97
N ILE A 129 -7.52 -5.92 6.61
CA ILE A 129 -7.02 -5.62 7.96
C ILE A 129 -5.51 -5.60 7.89
N GLU A 130 -4.93 -4.44 8.25
CA GLU A 130 -3.48 -4.25 8.34
C GLU A 130 -3.15 -3.62 9.69
N ARG A 131 -2.28 -4.28 10.46
CA ARG A 131 -1.91 -3.82 11.81
C ARG A 131 -0.86 -2.71 11.81
N SER A 132 0.02 -2.67 10.79
CA SER A 132 1.03 -1.63 10.68
C SER A 132 0.40 -0.34 10.17
N PRO A 133 0.38 0.75 10.95
CA PRO A 133 -0.23 2.00 10.49
C PRO A 133 0.50 2.59 9.28
N VAL A 134 1.81 2.34 9.14
CA VAL A 134 2.62 2.78 7.99
C VAL A 134 2.20 2.03 6.72
N ILE A 135 2.11 0.70 6.79
CA ILE A 135 1.68 -0.10 5.63
C ILE A 135 0.22 0.17 5.29
N ALA A 136 -0.64 0.36 6.29
CA ALA A 136 -2.03 0.76 6.08
C ALA A 136 -2.14 2.13 5.38
N ALA A 137 -1.25 3.08 5.67
CA ALA A 137 -1.20 4.36 4.96
C ALA A 137 -0.83 4.19 3.48
N LEU A 138 0.19 3.39 3.16
CA LEU A 138 0.57 3.06 1.78
C LEU A 138 -0.57 2.37 1.04
N LEU A 139 -1.25 1.42 1.69
CA LEU A 139 -2.39 0.71 1.13
C LEU A 139 -3.55 1.66 0.81
N ARG A 140 -3.92 2.53 1.75
CA ARG A 140 -4.99 3.53 1.55
C ARG A 140 -4.66 4.49 0.40
N ASP A 141 -3.42 4.95 0.31
CA ASP A 141 -2.98 5.80 -0.80
C ASP A 141 -3.13 5.09 -2.14
N GLY A 142 -2.68 3.84 -2.25
CA GLY A 142 -2.80 3.03 -3.46
C GLY A 142 -4.26 2.80 -3.86
N LEU A 143 -5.13 2.45 -2.90
CA LEU A 143 -6.56 2.26 -3.14
C LEU A 143 -7.24 3.58 -3.58
N ARG A 144 -6.91 4.70 -2.93
CA ARG A 144 -7.44 6.02 -3.29
C ARG A 144 -7.07 6.40 -4.73
N ARG A 145 -5.82 6.18 -5.15
CA ARG A 145 -5.38 6.44 -6.52
C ARG A 145 -6.05 5.49 -7.53
N ALA A 146 -6.17 4.21 -7.19
CA ALA A 146 -6.86 3.24 -8.04
C ALA A 146 -8.36 3.50 -8.16
N ALA A 147 -8.99 4.10 -7.16
CA ALA A 147 -10.41 4.47 -7.20
C ALA A 147 -10.74 5.54 -8.26
N THR A 148 -9.73 6.31 -8.71
CA THR A 148 -9.91 7.31 -9.78
C THR A 148 -9.72 6.73 -11.20
N ASP A 149 -9.26 5.48 -11.32
CA ASP A 149 -9.10 4.82 -12.61
C ASP A 149 -10.48 4.42 -13.19
N PRO A 150 -10.78 4.73 -14.46
CA PRO A 150 -12.09 4.48 -15.05
C PRO A 150 -12.48 3.00 -15.15
N ASP A 151 -11.51 2.11 -15.28
CA ASP A 151 -11.76 0.67 -15.43
C ASP A 151 -11.79 -0.06 -14.07
N VAL A 152 -10.99 0.38 -13.12
CA VAL A 152 -10.78 -0.28 -11.83
C VAL A 152 -11.63 0.34 -10.72
N GLY A 153 -11.74 1.67 -10.69
CA GLY A 153 -12.37 2.42 -9.60
C GLY A 153 -13.80 1.96 -9.27
N PRO A 154 -14.70 1.76 -10.26
CA PRO A 154 -16.09 1.40 -9.99
C PRO A 154 -16.25 0.12 -9.16
N TRP A 155 -15.53 -0.96 -9.52
CA TRP A 155 -15.64 -2.22 -8.79
C TRP A 155 -14.74 -2.26 -7.54
N LEU A 156 -13.65 -1.51 -7.54
CA LEU A 156 -12.73 -1.47 -6.40
C LEU A 156 -13.40 -0.86 -5.17
N THR A 157 -14.04 0.30 -5.34
CA THR A 157 -14.78 1.00 -4.28
C THR A 157 -15.95 0.18 -3.73
N GLU A 158 -16.61 -0.59 -4.57
CA GLU A 158 -17.71 -1.46 -4.17
C GLU A 158 -17.22 -2.67 -3.33
N ARG A 159 -16.04 -3.21 -3.66
CA ARG A 159 -15.62 -4.54 -3.19
C ARG A 159 -14.45 -4.55 -2.22
N CYS A 160 -13.67 -3.47 -2.14
CA CYS A 160 -12.54 -3.35 -1.21
C CYS A 160 -12.80 -2.31 -0.13
N ASN A 161 -12.78 -2.73 1.16
CA ASN A 161 -12.92 -1.83 2.31
C ASN A 161 -12.13 -2.32 3.54
#